data_e81435f218898edd620da9fe20ed18d8
#
_entry.id   e81435f218898edd620da9fe20ed18d8
#
_cell.length_a   1.000
_cell.length_b   1.000
_cell.length_c   1.000
_cell.angle_alpha   90.00
_cell.angle_beta   90.00
_cell.angle_gamma   90.00
#
_symmetry.space_group_name_H-M   'P 1'
#
loop_
_entity.id
_entity.type
_entity.pdbx_description
1 polymer ?
#
loop_
_entity_poly.entity_id
_entity_poly.type
_entity_poly.pdbx_seq_one_letter_code
_entity_poly.pdbx_strand_id
1 'polypeptide(L)'
;KCFIHHVYSWWYNALFLLRKGEIMAQTLTEFDTIAAISTPIGEGGISIVRMSGEDAVKIANEVFKGADLTKVPTHTIHYGHIIDPDTGKTIDESMVTVLRAPKTFTREDIVEINCHGGIVVTNHILQLLLSHGARMADPGEFTKRAFVNGRIDLTQAESVMDIVRAKTDKARQVAVGQLAGGLLHKIQAMRQEILDTLANVEVNIDYPEYDADTVTAKQMSDTAKSVIKKIDRLLKTAQEGKILRNGLATAIVGRPNVGKSSCLII
;
A
#
# COMPACT_ATOMS: atom_id res chain seq x y z
N LYS A 1 -14.62 -30.30 9.74
CA LYS A 1 -15.67 -29.63 10.58
C LYS A 1 -15.09 -28.52 11.50
N CYS A 2 -13.78 -28.45 11.72
CA CYS A 2 -13.16 -27.47 12.64
C CYS A 2 -12.80 -26.11 12.00
N PHE A 3 -12.70 -26.04 10.67
CA PHE A 3 -12.26 -24.81 9.96
C PHE A 3 -13.39 -23.79 9.78
N ILE A 4 -14.64 -24.23 9.69
CA ILE A 4 -15.81 -23.36 9.49
C ILE A 4 -16.15 -22.57 10.76
N HIS A 5 -15.93 -23.16 11.95
CA HIS A 5 -16.20 -22.48 13.23
C HIS A 5 -15.25 -21.31 13.53
N HIS A 6 -14.01 -21.32 13.01
CA HIS A 6 -13.06 -20.22 13.21
C HIS A 6 -13.35 -19.02 12.31
N VAL A 7 -13.84 -19.25 11.08
CA VAL A 7 -14.20 -18.16 10.15
C VAL A 7 -15.46 -17.43 10.64
N TYR A 8 -16.45 -18.14 11.16
CA TYR A 8 -17.66 -17.51 11.73
C TYR A 8 -17.38 -16.74 13.02
N SER A 9 -16.47 -17.18 13.86
CA SER A 9 -16.05 -16.46 15.07
C SER A 9 -15.34 -15.14 14.71
N TRP A 10 -14.54 -15.12 13.66
CA TRP A 10 -13.86 -13.91 13.17
C TRP A 10 -14.83 -12.91 12.54
N TRP A 11 -15.80 -13.40 11.76
CA TRP A 11 -16.85 -12.58 11.16
C TRP A 11 -17.80 -11.98 12.20
N TYR A 12 -18.18 -12.77 13.21
CA TYR A 12 -19.04 -12.29 14.30
C TYR A 12 -18.35 -11.23 15.17
N ASN A 13 -17.08 -11.39 15.43
CA ASN A 13 -16.28 -10.37 16.14
C ASN A 13 -16.05 -9.11 15.29
N ALA A 14 -15.83 -9.24 13.99
CA ALA A 14 -15.72 -8.09 13.08
C ALA A 14 -17.06 -7.32 12.97
N LEU A 15 -18.21 -8.01 12.90
CA LEU A 15 -19.54 -7.38 12.91
C LEU A 15 -19.89 -6.75 14.27
N PHE A 16 -19.46 -7.37 15.37
CA PHE A 16 -19.66 -6.84 16.73
C PHE A 16 -18.80 -5.58 16.97
N LEU A 17 -17.60 -5.53 16.39
CA LEU A 17 -16.71 -4.36 16.41
C LEU A 17 -17.23 -3.22 15.53
N LEU A 18 -17.88 -3.52 14.40
CA LEU A 18 -18.56 -2.53 13.54
C LEU A 18 -19.81 -1.93 14.20
N ARG A 19 -20.43 -2.64 15.15
CA ARG A 19 -21.64 -2.17 15.87
C ARG A 19 -21.33 -1.22 17.04
N LYS A 20 -20.11 -1.22 17.55
CA LYS A 20 -19.61 -0.21 18.50
C LYS A 20 -18.80 0.83 17.70
N GLY A 21 -19.45 1.87 17.21
CA GLY A 21 -18.86 3.01 16.47
C GLY A 21 -17.65 3.70 17.13
N GLU A 22 -17.16 3.17 18.26
CA GLU A 22 -16.03 3.69 19.03
C GLU A 22 -14.65 3.31 18.46
N ILE A 23 -14.51 2.16 17.75
CA ILE A 23 -13.21 1.74 17.22
C ILE A 23 -12.89 2.46 15.89
N MET A 24 -13.89 2.79 15.09
CA MET A 24 -13.70 3.65 13.91
C MET A 24 -13.40 5.10 14.29
N ALA A 25 -13.95 5.61 15.39
CA ALA A 25 -13.69 6.97 15.86
C ALA A 25 -12.27 7.15 16.41
N GLN A 26 -11.68 6.15 17.06
CA GLN A 26 -10.29 6.21 17.55
C GLN A 26 -9.22 6.04 16.45
N THR A 27 -9.58 5.46 15.30
CA THR A 27 -8.64 5.32 14.18
C THR A 27 -8.70 6.48 13.18
N LEU A 28 -9.66 7.37 13.31
CA LEU A 28 -9.91 8.50 12.39
C LEU A 28 -9.50 9.88 12.93
N THR A 29 -8.95 9.97 14.14
CA THR A 29 -8.78 11.28 14.80
C THR A 29 -7.36 11.81 14.93
N GLU A 30 -6.35 11.14 14.40
CA GLU A 30 -5.01 11.70 14.38
C GLU A 30 -4.33 11.43 13.02
N PHE A 31 -4.73 12.18 12.00
CA PHE A 31 -3.90 12.35 10.81
C PHE A 31 -2.76 13.31 11.13
N ASP A 32 -1.90 12.92 12.06
CA ASP A 32 -0.63 13.58 12.33
C ASP A 32 0.29 13.51 11.11
N THR A 33 1.21 14.44 11.01
CA THR A 33 2.23 14.42 9.97
C THR A 33 3.32 13.41 10.33
N ILE A 34 3.54 12.44 9.45
CA ILE A 34 4.56 11.41 9.62
C ILE A 34 5.79 11.68 8.78
N ALA A 35 6.95 11.24 9.28
CA ALA A 35 8.23 11.31 8.57
C ALA A 35 9.00 10.00 8.66
N ALA A 36 9.69 9.63 7.57
CA ALA A 36 10.61 8.51 7.55
C ALA A 36 11.67 8.64 6.46
N ILE A 37 12.77 7.91 6.62
CA ILE A 37 13.77 7.70 5.57
C ILE A 37 13.18 6.71 4.57
N SER A 38 13.06 7.11 3.29
CA SER A 38 12.43 6.32 2.23
C SER A 38 13.43 5.56 1.35
N THR A 39 14.71 5.82 1.49
CA THR A 39 15.81 5.14 0.77
C THR A 39 16.51 4.13 1.67
N PRO A 40 17.20 3.11 1.11
CA PRO A 40 18.04 2.23 1.90
C PRO A 40 19.09 3.02 2.69
N ILE A 41 19.37 2.59 3.91
CA ILE A 41 20.40 3.20 4.75
C ILE A 41 21.77 2.75 4.24
N GLY A 42 22.64 3.70 3.94
CA GLY A 42 23.99 3.44 3.43
C GLY A 42 24.63 4.67 2.82
N GLU A 43 25.83 4.52 2.27
CA GLU A 43 26.52 5.58 1.53
C GLU A 43 25.97 5.63 0.10
N GLY A 44 25.53 6.80 -0.34
CA GLY A 44 24.98 7.01 -1.67
C GLY A 44 25.00 8.49 -2.06
N GLY A 45 24.78 8.80 -3.33
CA GLY A 45 24.72 10.19 -3.80
C GLY A 45 23.49 10.94 -3.28
N ILE A 46 22.38 10.23 -3.05
CA ILE A 46 21.09 10.81 -2.62
C ILE A 46 20.42 9.89 -1.61
N SER A 47 19.85 10.50 -0.56
CA SER A 47 18.85 9.90 0.32
C SER A 47 17.59 10.75 0.37
N ILE A 48 16.45 10.12 0.61
CA ILE A 48 15.16 10.80 0.67
C ILE A 48 14.55 10.62 2.06
N VAL A 49 14.28 11.76 2.71
CA VAL A 49 13.43 11.82 3.90
C VAL A 49 12.06 12.31 3.44
N ARG A 50 11.03 11.49 3.67
CA ARG A 50 9.66 11.77 3.25
C ARG A 50 8.78 12.09 4.44
N MET A 51 7.93 13.11 4.28
CA MET A 51 6.81 13.42 5.17
C MET A 51 5.48 13.26 4.45
N SER A 52 4.42 12.92 5.19
CA SER A 52 3.04 12.90 4.71
C SER A 52 2.11 13.36 5.83
N GLY A 53 1.19 14.25 5.51
CA GLY A 53 0.20 14.80 6.45
C GLY A 53 -0.11 16.25 6.19
N GLU A 54 -1.06 16.79 6.96
CA GLU A 54 -1.58 18.16 6.78
C GLU A 54 -0.50 19.23 7.00
N ASP A 55 0.39 19.04 7.98
CA ASP A 55 1.46 19.99 8.29
C ASP A 55 2.78 19.74 7.54
N ALA A 56 2.83 18.75 6.63
CA ALA A 56 4.08 18.35 5.98
C ALA A 56 4.80 19.52 5.28
N VAL A 57 4.04 20.37 4.56
CA VAL A 57 4.60 21.54 3.86
C VAL A 57 5.05 22.63 4.85
N LYS A 58 4.30 22.84 5.92
CA LYS A 58 4.63 23.84 6.95
C LYS A 58 5.90 23.45 7.69
N ILE A 59 5.99 22.22 8.17
CA ILE A 59 7.17 21.69 8.87
C ILE A 59 8.41 21.77 7.95
N ALA A 60 8.28 21.36 6.69
CA ALA A 60 9.38 21.46 5.73
C ALA A 60 9.83 22.92 5.51
N ASN A 61 8.87 23.85 5.45
CA ASN A 61 9.19 25.27 5.23
C ASN A 61 9.92 25.90 6.42
N GLU A 62 9.71 25.43 7.64
CA GLU A 62 10.41 25.91 8.83
C GLU A 62 11.90 25.56 8.82
N VAL A 63 12.26 24.41 8.24
CA VAL A 63 13.65 23.90 8.21
C VAL A 63 14.35 24.14 6.86
N PHE A 64 13.66 24.72 5.88
CA PHE A 64 14.19 24.93 4.54
C PHE A 64 14.50 26.39 4.27
N LYS A 65 15.73 26.67 3.90
CA LYS A 65 16.19 27.99 3.45
C LYS A 65 16.29 28.01 1.93
N GLY A 66 15.27 28.54 1.28
CA GLY A 66 15.13 28.62 -0.18
C GLY A 66 13.84 29.32 -0.55
N ALA A 67 13.06 28.72 -1.47
CA ALA A 67 11.73 29.19 -1.82
C ALA A 67 10.76 28.99 -0.65
N ASP A 68 9.74 29.85 -0.54
CA ASP A 68 8.63 29.67 0.39
C ASP A 68 7.75 28.48 -0.07
N LEU A 69 7.96 27.31 0.57
CA LEU A 69 7.28 26.06 0.19
C LEU A 69 5.77 26.14 0.35
N THR A 70 5.26 27.06 1.17
CA THR A 70 3.81 27.24 1.36
C THR A 70 3.14 27.86 0.14
N LYS A 71 3.88 28.58 -0.68
CA LYS A 71 3.39 29.32 -1.86
C LYS A 71 3.73 28.68 -3.20
N VAL A 72 4.56 27.64 -3.20
CA VAL A 72 4.98 26.98 -4.45
C VAL A 72 3.85 26.10 -5.02
N PRO A 73 3.82 25.91 -6.35
CA PRO A 73 2.91 24.96 -6.97
C PRO A 73 3.17 23.51 -6.54
N THR A 74 2.15 22.67 -6.67
CA THR A 74 2.31 21.23 -6.45
C THR A 74 3.16 20.57 -7.55
N HIS A 75 3.85 19.47 -7.22
CA HIS A 75 4.72 18.70 -8.12
C HIS A 75 5.90 19.53 -8.65
N THR A 76 6.49 20.34 -7.77
CA THR A 76 7.69 21.13 -8.05
C THR A 76 8.83 20.77 -7.12
N ILE A 77 10.05 20.99 -7.59
CA ILE A 77 11.29 20.74 -6.87
C ILE A 77 12.00 22.08 -6.66
N HIS A 78 12.45 22.29 -5.43
CA HIS A 78 13.10 23.54 -5.01
C HIS A 78 14.47 23.26 -4.43
N TYR A 79 15.48 23.95 -4.94
CA TYR A 79 16.84 23.90 -4.46
C TYR A 79 17.03 24.87 -3.29
N GLY A 80 17.76 24.44 -2.27
CA GLY A 80 18.07 25.24 -1.10
C GLY A 80 18.89 24.49 -0.06
N HIS A 81 18.80 24.92 1.18
CA HIS A 81 19.56 24.36 2.29
C HIS A 81 18.59 23.92 3.40
N ILE A 82 18.85 22.76 3.98
CA ILE A 82 18.22 22.38 5.25
C ILE A 82 19.02 23.03 6.37
N ILE A 83 18.34 23.81 7.17
CA ILE A 83 18.91 24.54 8.30
C ILE A 83 18.22 24.09 9.59
N ASP A 84 18.94 24.08 10.67
CA ASP A 84 18.38 23.98 12.00
C ASP A 84 17.93 25.40 12.42
N PRO A 85 16.62 25.67 12.59
CA PRO A 85 16.13 27.01 12.93
C PRO A 85 16.61 27.51 14.28
N ASP A 86 16.85 26.61 15.25
CA ASP A 86 17.25 26.96 16.62
C ASP A 86 18.71 27.42 16.68
N THR A 87 19.59 26.79 15.89
CA THR A 87 21.03 27.08 15.89
C THR A 87 21.47 27.89 14.68
N GLY A 88 20.65 28.00 13.66
CA GLY A 88 20.99 28.67 12.37
C GLY A 88 22.02 27.90 11.54
N LYS A 89 22.41 26.67 11.94
CA LYS A 89 23.41 25.88 11.22
C LYS A 89 22.81 25.19 10.01
N THR A 90 23.53 25.26 8.90
CA THR A 90 23.21 24.44 7.72
C THR A 90 23.59 23.01 7.96
N ILE A 91 22.63 22.10 7.72
CA ILE A 91 22.81 20.64 7.84
C ILE A 91 23.23 20.08 6.49
N ASP A 92 22.51 20.46 5.42
CA ASP A 92 22.78 19.96 4.07
C ASP A 92 22.27 20.92 2.99
N GLU A 93 22.82 20.79 1.80
CA GLU A 93 22.34 21.39 0.57
C GLU A 93 21.44 20.36 -0.14
N SER A 94 20.18 20.71 -0.35
CA SER A 94 19.17 19.71 -0.68
C SER A 94 18.16 20.22 -1.71
N MET A 95 17.49 19.29 -2.38
CA MET A 95 16.32 19.58 -3.19
C MET A 95 15.06 19.12 -2.45
N VAL A 96 14.07 20.00 -2.34
CA VAL A 96 12.80 19.70 -1.68
C VAL A 96 11.69 19.61 -2.70
N THR A 97 11.02 18.47 -2.75
CA THR A 97 9.85 18.23 -3.61
C THR A 97 8.58 18.46 -2.82
N VAL A 98 7.64 19.24 -3.36
CA VAL A 98 6.34 19.52 -2.76
C VAL A 98 5.24 18.90 -3.62
N LEU A 99 4.45 18.01 -3.01
CA LEU A 99 3.33 17.29 -3.64
C LEU A 99 2.07 17.51 -2.80
N ARG A 100 1.10 18.25 -3.35
CA ARG A 100 -0.15 18.54 -2.61
C ARG A 100 -1.26 17.55 -2.92
N ALA A 101 -2.05 17.27 -1.91
CA ALA A 101 -3.26 16.48 -2.01
C ALA A 101 -4.19 16.98 -3.14
N PRO A 102 -5.01 16.12 -3.75
CA PRO A 102 -5.14 14.68 -3.55
C PRO A 102 -4.27 13.83 -4.50
N LYS A 103 -3.46 14.44 -5.39
CA LYS A 103 -2.67 13.73 -6.41
C LYS A 103 -1.30 13.29 -5.85
N THR A 104 -1.30 12.56 -4.74
CA THR A 104 -0.11 12.08 -4.05
C THR A 104 -0.24 10.59 -3.73
N PHE A 105 0.84 9.98 -3.21
CA PHE A 105 0.79 8.55 -2.86
C PHE A 105 -0.21 8.25 -1.73
N THR A 106 -0.25 9.08 -0.70
CA THR A 106 -1.15 8.91 0.46
C THR A 106 -2.48 9.64 0.31
N ARG A 107 -2.68 10.46 -0.74
CA ARG A 107 -3.72 11.48 -0.88
C ARG A 107 -3.65 12.60 0.17
N GLU A 108 -2.56 12.69 0.91
CA GLU A 108 -2.22 13.80 1.81
C GLU A 108 -1.17 14.70 1.15
N ASP A 109 -0.85 15.85 1.76
CA ASP A 109 0.32 16.61 1.36
C ASP A 109 1.59 15.81 1.66
N ILE A 110 2.48 15.72 0.67
CA ILE A 110 3.76 15.01 0.80
C ILE A 110 4.90 16.00 0.51
N VAL A 111 5.92 15.91 1.33
CA VAL A 111 7.21 16.58 1.07
C VAL A 111 8.31 15.54 1.07
N GLU A 112 9.18 15.61 0.08
CA GLU A 112 10.39 14.79 -0.01
C GLU A 112 11.61 15.67 0.01
N ILE A 113 12.50 15.46 0.99
CA ILE A 113 13.79 16.13 1.11
C ILE A 113 14.83 15.19 0.52
N ASN A 114 15.38 15.57 -0.62
CA ASN A 114 16.44 14.84 -1.31
C ASN A 114 17.78 15.41 -0.82
N CYS A 115 18.38 14.78 0.15
CA CYS A 115 19.63 15.13 0.78
C CYS A 115 20.78 14.23 0.32
N HIS A 116 22.03 14.58 0.67
CA HIS A 116 23.16 13.69 0.43
C HIS A 116 22.99 12.37 1.19
N GLY A 117 23.35 11.26 0.53
CA GLY A 117 23.19 9.91 1.04
C GLY A 117 24.30 9.56 2.03
N GLY A 118 24.05 9.85 3.29
CA GLY A 118 24.90 9.47 4.41
C GLY A 118 24.06 9.27 5.67
N ILE A 119 24.39 8.27 6.47
CA ILE A 119 23.63 7.91 7.67
C ILE A 119 23.46 9.11 8.62
N VAL A 120 24.53 9.91 8.80
CA VAL A 120 24.53 11.03 9.73
C VAL A 120 23.61 12.15 9.26
N VAL A 121 23.75 12.57 8.01
CA VAL A 121 22.95 13.67 7.42
C VAL A 121 21.48 13.29 7.40
N THR A 122 21.16 12.11 6.90
CA THR A 122 19.77 11.63 6.75
C THR A 122 19.06 11.51 8.09
N ASN A 123 19.75 10.96 9.10
CA ASN A 123 19.21 10.87 10.46
C ASN A 123 19.05 12.24 11.11
N HIS A 124 19.99 13.16 10.89
CA HIS A 124 19.91 14.52 11.43
C HIS A 124 18.69 15.26 10.87
N ILE A 125 18.47 15.18 9.55
CA ILE A 125 17.28 15.75 8.91
C ILE A 125 16.00 15.12 9.47
N LEU A 126 15.95 13.81 9.60
CA LEU A 126 14.78 13.14 10.18
C LEU A 126 14.51 13.61 11.61
N GLN A 127 15.53 13.66 12.47
CA GLN A 127 15.41 14.15 13.86
C GLN A 127 14.93 15.61 13.91
N LEU A 128 15.44 16.45 13.01
CA LEU A 128 15.00 17.83 12.89
C LEU A 128 13.50 17.93 12.55
N LEU A 129 13.00 17.14 11.62
CA LEU A 129 11.58 17.11 11.27
C LEU A 129 10.71 16.61 12.44
N LEU A 130 11.20 15.62 13.20
CA LEU A 130 10.50 15.10 14.38
C LEU A 130 10.42 16.14 15.50
N SER A 131 11.48 16.95 15.71
CA SER A 131 11.46 18.02 16.71
C SER A 131 10.54 19.18 16.33
N HIS A 132 10.20 19.33 15.03
CA HIS A 132 9.31 20.38 14.51
C HIS A 132 7.87 19.90 14.30
N GLY A 133 7.47 18.76 14.89
CA GLY A 133 6.08 18.32 14.96
C GLY A 133 5.71 17.15 14.05
N ALA A 134 6.63 16.60 13.28
CA ALA A 134 6.39 15.33 12.62
C ALA A 134 6.54 14.17 13.61
N ARG A 135 5.83 13.07 13.38
CA ARG A 135 6.00 11.81 14.10
C ARG A 135 6.76 10.81 13.21
N MET A 136 7.55 9.93 13.85
CA MET A 136 8.15 8.79 13.12
C MET A 136 7.05 7.91 12.53
N ALA A 137 7.14 7.61 11.23
CA ALA A 137 6.21 6.70 10.58
C ALA A 137 6.44 5.25 11.03
N ASP A 138 5.35 4.51 11.23
CA ASP A 138 5.40 3.06 11.42
C ASP A 138 5.78 2.34 10.12
N PRO A 139 6.36 1.13 10.19
CA PRO A 139 6.64 0.33 9.01
C PRO A 139 5.40 0.12 8.14
N GLY A 140 5.46 0.59 6.89
CA GLY A 140 4.35 0.50 5.93
C GLY A 140 3.24 1.55 6.08
N GLU A 141 3.39 2.53 6.96
CA GLU A 141 2.35 3.52 7.27
C GLU A 141 1.94 4.37 6.05
N PHE A 142 2.86 4.78 5.20
CA PHE A 142 2.51 5.49 3.96
C PHE A 142 1.56 4.68 3.08
N THR A 143 1.80 3.37 2.94
CA THR A 143 0.93 2.47 2.18
C THR A 143 -0.41 2.25 2.89
N LYS A 144 -0.41 2.15 4.23
CA LYS A 144 -1.61 2.08 5.04
C LYS A 144 -2.49 3.33 4.83
N ARG A 145 -1.91 4.53 4.86
CA ARG A 145 -2.62 5.80 4.60
C ARG A 145 -3.18 5.86 3.17
N ALA A 146 -2.40 5.41 2.17
CA ALA A 146 -2.89 5.31 0.80
C ALA A 146 -4.13 4.40 0.68
N PHE A 147 -4.18 3.30 1.44
CA PHE A 147 -5.34 2.42 1.52
C PHE A 147 -6.52 3.08 2.27
N VAL A 148 -6.29 3.64 3.45
CA VAL A 148 -7.34 4.30 4.27
C VAL A 148 -7.97 5.47 3.51
N ASN A 149 -7.15 6.26 2.81
CA ASN A 149 -7.59 7.39 1.99
C ASN A 149 -8.20 6.95 0.64
N GLY A 150 -8.39 5.65 0.42
CA GLY A 150 -9.07 5.09 -0.75
C GLY A 150 -8.33 5.27 -2.08
N ARG A 151 -7.00 5.48 -2.06
CA ARG A 151 -6.19 5.54 -3.29
C ARG A 151 -5.94 4.17 -3.87
N ILE A 152 -5.65 3.21 -3.02
CA ILE A 152 -5.35 1.82 -3.37
C ILE A 152 -6.24 0.89 -2.55
N ASP A 153 -6.51 -0.30 -3.06
CA ASP A 153 -7.14 -1.38 -2.31
C ASP A 153 -6.11 -2.25 -1.55
N LEU A 154 -6.59 -3.19 -0.75
CA LEU A 154 -5.72 -4.04 0.06
C LEU A 154 -4.77 -4.90 -0.80
N THR A 155 -5.25 -5.41 -1.95
CA THR A 155 -4.43 -6.23 -2.85
C THR A 155 -3.34 -5.42 -3.53
N GLN A 156 -3.64 -4.17 -3.87
CA GLN A 156 -2.68 -3.21 -4.39
C GLN A 156 -1.65 -2.80 -3.32
N ALA A 157 -2.09 -2.58 -2.07
CA ALA A 157 -1.20 -2.27 -0.96
C ALA A 157 -0.17 -3.39 -0.72
N GLU A 158 -0.59 -4.65 -0.78
CA GLU A 158 0.32 -5.79 -0.66
C GLU A 158 1.32 -5.84 -1.83
N SER A 159 0.87 -5.53 -3.06
CA SER A 159 1.71 -5.58 -4.25
C SER A 159 2.84 -4.54 -4.26
N VAL A 160 2.72 -3.43 -3.51
CA VAL A 160 3.80 -2.43 -3.38
C VAL A 160 5.07 -3.09 -2.83
N MET A 161 4.95 -3.87 -1.76
CA MET A 161 6.10 -4.60 -1.20
C MET A 161 6.60 -5.72 -2.10
N ASP A 162 5.72 -6.34 -2.87
CA ASP A 162 6.10 -7.39 -3.83
C ASP A 162 6.96 -6.82 -4.96
N ILE A 163 6.66 -5.62 -5.44
CA ILE A 163 7.50 -4.92 -6.42
C ILE A 163 8.89 -4.65 -5.84
N VAL A 164 8.95 -4.12 -4.62
CA VAL A 164 10.24 -3.78 -3.97
C VAL A 164 11.10 -5.02 -3.72
N ARG A 165 10.47 -6.16 -3.38
CA ARG A 165 11.15 -7.42 -3.05
C ARG A 165 11.35 -8.36 -4.24
N ALA A 166 10.85 -8.00 -5.42
CA ALA A 166 10.93 -8.84 -6.61
C ALA A 166 12.39 -9.14 -6.97
N LYS A 167 12.75 -10.42 -7.02
CA LYS A 167 14.10 -10.88 -7.39
C LYS A 167 14.21 -11.29 -8.87
N THR A 168 13.08 -11.38 -9.55
CA THR A 168 13.03 -11.76 -10.98
C THR A 168 12.11 -10.81 -11.74
N ASP A 169 12.35 -10.64 -13.03
CA ASP A 169 11.49 -9.82 -13.88
C ASP A 169 10.05 -10.35 -13.93
N LYS A 170 9.88 -11.66 -13.90
CA LYS A 170 8.57 -12.30 -13.86
C LYS A 170 7.80 -11.99 -12.56
N ALA A 171 8.46 -12.01 -11.41
CA ALA A 171 7.87 -11.61 -10.14
C ALA A 171 7.46 -10.12 -10.17
N ARG A 172 8.31 -9.25 -10.70
CA ARG A 172 8.04 -7.83 -10.88
C ARG A 172 6.81 -7.61 -11.78
N GLN A 173 6.71 -8.29 -12.93
CA GLN A 173 5.57 -8.18 -13.85
C GLN A 173 4.25 -8.57 -13.17
N VAL A 174 4.24 -9.66 -12.40
CA VAL A 174 3.06 -10.10 -11.65
C VAL A 174 2.66 -9.03 -10.62
N ALA A 175 3.60 -8.52 -9.84
CA ALA A 175 3.33 -7.50 -8.84
C ALA A 175 2.83 -6.18 -9.45
N VAL A 176 3.39 -5.75 -10.59
CA VAL A 176 2.90 -4.57 -11.33
C VAL A 176 1.49 -4.78 -11.84
N GLY A 177 1.17 -5.96 -12.38
CA GLY A 177 -0.18 -6.31 -12.82
C GLY A 177 -1.19 -6.30 -11.65
N GLN A 178 -0.77 -6.71 -10.46
CA GLN A 178 -1.59 -6.66 -9.25
C GLN A 178 -1.78 -5.21 -8.77
N LEU A 179 -0.73 -4.40 -8.78
CA LEU A 179 -0.80 -2.97 -8.46
C LEU A 179 -1.73 -2.21 -9.42
N ALA A 180 -1.80 -2.63 -10.69
CA ALA A 180 -2.74 -2.10 -11.68
C ALA A 180 -4.20 -2.55 -11.46
N GLY A 181 -4.49 -3.31 -10.39
CA GLY A 181 -5.85 -3.74 -10.04
C GLY A 181 -6.33 -5.00 -10.74
N GLY A 182 -5.42 -5.81 -11.31
CA GLY A 182 -5.81 -7.00 -12.07
C GLY A 182 -6.63 -8.03 -11.28
N LEU A 183 -6.36 -8.20 -9.98
CA LEU A 183 -7.16 -9.06 -9.10
C LEU A 183 -8.47 -8.39 -8.68
N LEU A 184 -8.41 -7.09 -8.35
CA LEU A 184 -9.57 -6.30 -7.97
C LEU A 184 -10.66 -6.35 -9.04
N HIS A 185 -10.33 -6.11 -10.31
CA HIS A 185 -11.28 -6.14 -11.42
C HIS A 185 -11.98 -7.49 -11.56
N LYS A 186 -11.25 -8.60 -11.36
CA LYS A 186 -11.82 -9.95 -11.39
C LYS A 186 -12.81 -10.17 -10.24
N ILE A 187 -12.47 -9.72 -9.04
CA ILE A 187 -13.34 -9.82 -7.85
C ILE A 187 -14.59 -8.95 -8.06
N GLN A 188 -14.42 -7.72 -8.54
CA GLN A 188 -15.55 -6.82 -8.82
C GLN A 188 -16.50 -7.39 -9.87
N ALA A 189 -15.98 -7.99 -10.94
CA ALA A 189 -16.81 -8.64 -11.96
C ALA A 189 -17.63 -9.80 -11.38
N MET A 190 -17.03 -10.66 -10.54
CA MET A 190 -17.75 -11.76 -9.87
C MET A 190 -18.78 -11.24 -8.87
N ARG A 191 -18.44 -10.18 -8.11
CA ARG A 191 -19.37 -9.51 -7.22
C ARG A 191 -20.57 -8.93 -7.98
N GLN A 192 -20.32 -8.31 -9.14
CA GLN A 192 -21.40 -7.74 -9.94
C GLN A 192 -22.37 -8.80 -10.46
N GLU A 193 -21.88 -9.95 -10.93
CA GLU A 193 -22.75 -11.06 -11.35
C GLU A 193 -23.69 -11.54 -10.22
N ILE A 194 -23.20 -11.57 -8.97
CA ILE A 194 -24.01 -11.93 -7.81
C ILE A 194 -25.05 -10.83 -7.53
N LEU A 195 -24.63 -9.55 -7.55
CA LEU A 195 -25.50 -8.41 -7.29
C LEU A 195 -26.63 -8.31 -8.34
N ASP A 196 -26.32 -8.51 -9.62
CA ASP A 196 -27.29 -8.47 -10.69
C ASP A 196 -28.34 -9.59 -10.50
N THR A 197 -27.89 -10.79 -10.09
CA THR A 197 -28.80 -11.90 -9.78
C THR A 197 -29.66 -11.59 -8.56
N LEU A 198 -29.09 -10.99 -7.50
CA LEU A 198 -29.81 -10.61 -6.29
C LEU A 198 -30.87 -9.53 -6.58
N ALA A 199 -30.49 -8.49 -7.34
CA ALA A 199 -31.42 -7.43 -7.74
C ALA A 199 -32.63 -7.97 -8.52
N ASN A 200 -32.39 -8.93 -9.44
CA ASN A 200 -33.48 -9.58 -10.17
C ASN A 200 -34.39 -10.40 -9.23
N VAL A 201 -33.85 -11.05 -8.21
CA VAL A 201 -34.66 -11.76 -7.20
C VAL A 201 -35.51 -10.79 -6.39
N GLU A 202 -34.94 -9.65 -5.95
CA GLU A 202 -35.65 -8.61 -5.20
C GLU A 202 -36.81 -8.05 -6.01
N VAL A 203 -36.58 -7.73 -7.30
CA VAL A 203 -37.65 -7.25 -8.22
C VAL A 203 -38.79 -8.27 -8.34
N ASN A 204 -38.47 -9.57 -8.46
CA ASN A 204 -39.50 -10.60 -8.55
C ASN A 204 -40.29 -10.80 -7.24
N ILE A 205 -39.69 -10.46 -6.09
CA ILE A 205 -40.39 -10.53 -4.80
C ILE A 205 -41.29 -9.32 -4.59
N ASP A 206 -40.78 -8.12 -4.91
CA ASP A 206 -41.47 -6.85 -4.66
C ASP A 206 -42.58 -6.56 -5.67
N TYR A 207 -42.42 -7.05 -6.90
CA TYR A 207 -43.35 -6.77 -8.02
C TYR A 207 -43.77 -8.05 -8.77
N PRO A 208 -44.47 -8.99 -8.11
CA PRO A 208 -44.87 -10.26 -8.72
C PRO A 208 -45.88 -10.12 -9.87
N GLU A 209 -46.49 -8.95 -10.01
CA GLU A 209 -47.51 -8.64 -11.04
C GLU A 209 -46.92 -8.14 -12.37
N TYR A 210 -45.65 -7.76 -12.39
CA TYR A 210 -44.94 -7.45 -13.59
C TYR A 210 -44.30 -8.70 -14.16
N ASP A 211 -44.51 -8.98 -15.44
CA ASP A 211 -43.90 -10.08 -16.21
C ASP A 211 -42.36 -9.87 -16.35
N ALA A 212 -41.71 -9.56 -15.28
CA ALA A 212 -40.25 -9.56 -15.20
C ALA A 212 -39.78 -11.02 -15.29
N ASP A 213 -38.77 -11.28 -16.13
CA ASP A 213 -38.15 -12.60 -16.29
C ASP A 213 -37.93 -13.26 -14.91
N THR A 214 -38.79 -14.25 -14.60
CA THR A 214 -38.74 -14.94 -13.31
C THR A 214 -37.38 -15.59 -13.12
N VAL A 215 -36.59 -15.07 -12.16
CA VAL A 215 -35.31 -15.68 -11.81
C VAL A 215 -35.60 -17.04 -11.21
N THR A 216 -35.36 -18.07 -11.97
CA THR A 216 -35.55 -19.44 -11.52
C THR A 216 -34.43 -19.85 -10.57
N ALA A 217 -34.75 -20.78 -9.63
CA ALA A 217 -33.74 -21.40 -8.77
C ALA A 217 -32.58 -22.00 -9.57
N LYS A 218 -32.83 -22.39 -10.81
CA LYS A 218 -31.81 -22.88 -11.75
C LYS A 218 -30.85 -21.76 -12.16
N GLN A 219 -31.33 -20.57 -12.53
CA GLN A 219 -30.46 -19.43 -12.89
C GLN A 219 -29.57 -19.00 -11.73
N MET A 220 -30.13 -18.93 -10.50
CA MET A 220 -29.34 -18.65 -9.30
C MET A 220 -28.23 -19.68 -9.08
N SER A 221 -28.56 -20.97 -9.22
CA SER A 221 -27.60 -22.06 -9.12
C SER A 221 -26.51 -21.99 -10.20
N ASP A 222 -26.88 -21.63 -11.41
CA ASP A 222 -25.95 -21.53 -12.54
C ASP A 222 -24.99 -20.33 -12.36
N THR A 223 -25.49 -19.18 -11.91
CA THR A 223 -24.64 -18.02 -11.55
C THR A 223 -23.67 -18.39 -10.42
N ALA A 224 -24.16 -19.02 -9.35
CA ALA A 224 -23.31 -19.44 -8.24
C ALA A 224 -22.21 -20.41 -8.69
N LYS A 225 -22.55 -21.40 -9.53
CA LYS A 225 -21.57 -22.33 -10.12
C LYS A 225 -20.55 -21.64 -11.02
N SER A 226 -20.99 -20.64 -11.80
CA SER A 226 -20.10 -19.82 -12.63
C SER A 226 -19.05 -19.08 -11.78
N VAL A 227 -19.50 -18.42 -10.71
CA VAL A 227 -18.63 -17.69 -9.79
C VAL A 227 -17.67 -18.64 -9.07
N ILE A 228 -18.16 -19.77 -8.56
CA ILE A 228 -17.32 -20.81 -7.92
C ILE A 228 -16.22 -21.27 -8.89
N LYS A 229 -16.56 -21.57 -10.14
CA LYS A 229 -15.59 -21.99 -11.16
C LYS A 229 -14.50 -20.92 -11.43
N LYS A 230 -14.87 -19.62 -11.39
CA LYS A 230 -13.93 -18.50 -11.54
C LYS A 230 -12.99 -18.42 -10.32
N ILE A 231 -13.53 -18.56 -9.12
CA ILE A 231 -12.76 -18.58 -7.87
C ILE A 231 -11.79 -19.75 -7.86
N ASP A 232 -12.25 -20.97 -8.19
CA ASP A 232 -11.41 -22.18 -8.23
C ASP A 232 -10.24 -22.02 -9.22
N ARG A 233 -10.50 -21.36 -10.36
CA ARG A 233 -9.43 -21.06 -11.32
C ARG A 233 -8.37 -20.13 -10.73
N LEU A 234 -8.77 -19.09 -9.98
CA LEU A 234 -7.85 -18.19 -9.29
C LEU A 234 -7.06 -18.93 -8.20
N LEU A 235 -7.72 -19.79 -7.41
CA LEU A 235 -7.07 -20.57 -6.36
C LEU A 235 -6.04 -21.56 -6.92
N LYS A 236 -6.30 -22.21 -8.06
CA LYS A 236 -5.34 -23.10 -8.71
C LYS A 236 -4.05 -22.38 -9.10
N THR A 237 -4.12 -21.14 -9.53
CA THR A 237 -2.93 -20.35 -9.90
C THR A 237 -2.22 -19.72 -8.70
N ALA A 238 -2.81 -19.75 -7.50
CA ALA A 238 -2.22 -19.12 -6.31
C ALA A 238 -0.91 -19.78 -5.86
N GLN A 239 -0.79 -21.10 -5.99
CA GLN A 239 0.44 -21.83 -5.65
C GLN A 239 1.60 -21.50 -6.60
N GLU A 240 1.33 -21.41 -7.89
CA GLU A 240 2.31 -21.00 -8.89
C GLU A 240 2.75 -19.55 -8.66
N GLY A 241 1.81 -18.67 -8.35
CA GLY A 241 2.07 -17.28 -7.96
C GLY A 241 2.97 -17.17 -6.74
N LYS A 242 2.78 -18.03 -5.72
CA LYS A 242 3.64 -18.07 -4.54
C LYS A 242 5.08 -18.46 -4.86
N ILE A 243 5.29 -19.40 -5.76
CA ILE A 243 6.63 -19.79 -6.22
C ILE A 243 7.28 -18.65 -7.02
N LEU A 244 6.52 -17.97 -7.87
CA LEU A 244 7.02 -16.82 -8.64
C LEU A 244 7.41 -15.64 -7.73
N ARG A 245 6.68 -15.43 -6.63
CA ARG A 245 6.92 -14.37 -5.65
C ARG A 245 8.12 -14.68 -4.75
N ASN A 246 8.14 -15.87 -4.14
CA ASN A 246 9.07 -16.22 -3.06
C ASN A 246 10.29 -17.04 -3.54
N GLY A 247 10.24 -17.58 -4.76
CA GLY A 247 11.20 -18.56 -5.25
C GLY A 247 10.99 -19.94 -4.63
N LEU A 248 11.85 -20.87 -5.01
CA LEU A 248 11.94 -22.22 -4.46
C LEU A 248 13.14 -22.31 -3.52
N ALA A 249 12.91 -22.71 -2.28
CA ALA A 249 13.99 -23.05 -1.38
C ALA A 249 14.60 -24.39 -1.83
N THR A 250 15.82 -24.34 -2.37
CA THR A 250 16.50 -25.52 -2.90
C THR A 250 17.71 -25.82 -2.06
N ALA A 251 17.84 -27.07 -1.57
CA ALA A 251 19.01 -27.56 -0.87
C ALA A 251 19.86 -28.43 -1.81
N ILE A 252 21.15 -28.10 -1.95
CA ILE A 252 22.12 -28.94 -2.69
C ILE A 252 22.81 -29.83 -1.66
N VAL A 253 22.51 -31.13 -1.70
CA VAL A 253 23.08 -32.13 -0.79
C VAL A 253 24.06 -33.04 -1.54
N GLY A 254 25.14 -33.49 -0.85
CA GLY A 254 26.14 -34.39 -1.43
C GLY A 254 27.38 -34.50 -0.53
N ARG A 255 28.27 -35.43 -0.86
CA ARG A 255 29.54 -35.63 -0.12
C ARG A 255 30.43 -34.38 -0.15
N PRO A 256 31.35 -34.17 0.81
CA PRO A 256 32.33 -33.09 0.74
C PRO A 256 33.13 -33.12 -0.60
N ASN A 257 33.49 -31.93 -1.09
CA ASN A 257 34.35 -31.75 -2.29
C ASN A 257 33.82 -32.31 -3.63
N VAL A 258 32.51 -32.47 -3.81
CA VAL A 258 31.87 -32.90 -5.09
C VAL A 258 31.41 -31.74 -5.97
N GLY A 259 31.90 -30.52 -5.73
CA GLY A 259 31.57 -29.37 -6.58
C GLY A 259 30.23 -28.65 -6.26
N LYS A 260 29.63 -28.85 -5.06
CA LYS A 260 28.36 -28.18 -4.67
C LYS A 260 28.47 -26.67 -4.77
N SER A 261 29.56 -26.09 -4.32
CA SER A 261 29.79 -24.62 -4.35
C SER A 261 29.96 -24.11 -5.79
N SER A 262 30.50 -24.93 -6.70
CA SER A 262 30.65 -24.56 -8.12
C SER A 262 29.31 -24.48 -8.85
N CYS A 263 28.29 -25.20 -8.41
CA CYS A 263 26.91 -25.09 -8.95
C CYS A 263 26.18 -23.82 -8.54
N LEU A 264 26.69 -23.08 -7.54
CA LEU A 264 26.08 -21.83 -7.05
C LEU A 264 26.69 -20.58 -7.70
N ILE A 265 27.76 -20.74 -8.48
CA ILE A 265 28.47 -19.66 -9.17
C ILE A 265 28.06 -19.71 -10.64
N ILE A 266 26.88 -19.13 -10.94
CA ILE A 266 26.43 -18.79 -12.30
C ILE A 266 25.93 -17.36 -12.29
#